data_4145b1324aa17909e2ccaeb81b2db60e
#
_entry.id   4145b1324aa17909e2ccaeb81b2db60e
#
_cell.length_a   1.000
_cell.length_b   1.000
_cell.length_c   1.000
_cell.angle_alpha   90.00
_cell.angle_beta   90.00
_cell.angle_gamma   90.00
#
_symmetry.space_group_name_H-M   'P 1'
#
loop_
_entity.id
_entity.type
_entity.pdbx_description
1 polymer ?
#
loop_
_entity_poly.entity_id
_entity_poly.type
_entity_poly.pdbx_seq_one_letter_code
_entity_poly.pdbx_strand_id
1 'polypeptide(L)'
;MPAKVILIDATTGKALHTEPYSHEGKPGKVLLVTTIAETYGTFKSQKFTSLGTTKIAEPEGDGSVGLTDLIISFEKKAAAEVTIQFNDGTNTELIWFADLQDAPISFAIGFRGDWQGWQSAWVEVTIAGAALDGSVGIGFVKYLKSESLGYND
;
A
#
# COMPACT_ATOMS: atom_id res chain seq x y z
N MET A 1 1.77 -17.71 39.38
CA MET A 1 2.07 -18.21 38.05
C MET A 1 3.03 -17.26 37.35
N PRO A 2 4.14 -17.76 36.87
CA PRO A 2 5.06 -16.93 36.15
C PRO A 2 4.46 -16.43 34.83
N ALA A 3 4.71 -15.15 34.50
CA ALA A 3 4.37 -14.63 33.18
C ALA A 3 5.22 -15.32 32.11
N LYS A 4 4.62 -15.67 31.01
CA LYS A 4 5.35 -16.19 29.85
C LYS A 4 5.64 -15.04 28.89
N VAL A 5 6.92 -14.85 28.60
CA VAL A 5 7.32 -14.04 27.45
C VAL A 5 7.33 -14.96 26.25
N ILE A 6 6.46 -14.70 25.28
CA ILE A 6 6.41 -15.43 24.02
C ILE A 6 7.09 -14.58 22.97
N LEU A 7 8.26 -14.99 22.54
CA LEU A 7 8.90 -14.44 21.34
C LEU A 7 8.39 -15.22 20.14
N ILE A 8 7.76 -14.54 19.22
CA ILE A 8 7.23 -15.13 18.00
C ILE A 8 8.16 -14.79 16.85
N ASP A 9 8.58 -15.81 16.11
CA ASP A 9 9.31 -15.61 14.87
C ASP A 9 8.40 -14.89 13.85
N ALA A 10 8.85 -13.72 13.41
CA ALA A 10 8.12 -12.90 12.46
C ALA A 10 7.89 -13.58 11.11
N THR A 11 8.76 -14.52 10.74
CA THR A 11 8.68 -15.24 9.46
C THR A 11 7.73 -16.43 9.49
N THR A 12 7.68 -17.14 10.60
CA THR A 12 6.91 -18.39 10.71
C THR A 12 5.69 -18.27 11.61
N GLY A 13 5.56 -17.20 12.38
CA GLY A 13 4.51 -17.01 13.38
C GLY A 13 4.60 -18.00 14.56
N LYS A 14 5.66 -18.80 14.65
CA LYS A 14 5.86 -19.78 15.71
C LYS A 14 6.51 -19.14 16.93
N ALA A 15 6.09 -19.59 18.09
CA ALA A 15 6.74 -19.19 19.33
C ALA A 15 8.20 -19.65 19.34
N LEU A 16 9.14 -18.72 19.45
CA LEU A 16 10.56 -19.02 19.52
C LEU A 16 10.97 -19.52 20.90
N HIS A 17 10.39 -18.97 21.90
CA HIS A 17 10.69 -19.31 23.29
C HIS A 17 9.57 -18.89 24.21
N THR A 18 9.23 -19.75 25.16
CA THR A 18 8.28 -19.42 26.22
C THR A 18 8.92 -19.76 27.56
N GLU A 19 9.35 -18.74 28.28
CA GLU A 19 9.81 -18.92 29.66
C GLU A 19 8.77 -18.41 30.64
N PRO A 20 8.46 -19.17 31.67
CA PRO A 20 7.62 -18.67 32.74
C PRO A 20 8.39 -17.62 33.54
N TYR A 21 7.86 -16.42 33.58
CA TYR A 21 8.41 -15.32 34.36
C TYR A 21 7.44 -14.94 35.47
N SER A 22 7.96 -14.91 36.70
CA SER A 22 7.21 -14.31 37.81
C SER A 22 8.06 -13.26 38.52
N HIS A 23 7.51 -12.09 38.71
CA HIS A 23 8.08 -11.08 39.52
C HIS A 23 7.21 -10.93 40.78
N GLU A 24 7.83 -11.18 41.94
CA GLU A 24 7.15 -11.07 43.25
C GLU A 24 5.87 -11.92 43.38
N GLY A 25 5.82 -13.08 42.76
CA GLY A 25 4.67 -14.00 42.85
C GLY A 25 3.37 -13.50 42.24
N LYS A 26 3.40 -12.39 41.51
CA LYS A 26 2.24 -11.87 40.77
C LYS A 26 2.26 -12.34 39.30
N PRO A 27 1.11 -12.75 38.75
CA PRO A 27 1.03 -13.01 37.33
C PRO A 27 1.33 -11.73 36.55
N GLY A 28 2.40 -11.71 35.78
CA GLY A 28 2.72 -10.60 34.90
C GLY A 28 1.76 -10.52 33.72
N LYS A 29 1.59 -9.33 33.17
CA LYS A 29 0.89 -9.17 31.88
C LYS A 29 1.76 -9.75 30.78
N VAL A 30 1.18 -10.58 29.94
CA VAL A 30 1.82 -11.02 28.71
C VAL A 30 1.91 -9.82 27.78
N LEU A 31 3.13 -9.33 27.53
CA LEU A 31 3.36 -8.39 26.45
C LEU A 31 3.33 -9.20 25.14
N LEU A 32 2.24 -9.14 24.42
CA LEU A 32 2.19 -9.65 23.08
C LEU A 32 2.96 -8.67 22.19
N VAL A 33 4.23 -8.91 21.96
CA VAL A 33 4.97 -8.24 20.92
C VAL A 33 4.61 -8.96 19.61
N THR A 34 3.54 -8.52 18.97
CA THR A 34 3.37 -8.79 17.57
C THR A 34 4.39 -7.94 16.83
N THR A 35 5.52 -8.52 16.46
CA THR A 35 6.24 -7.99 15.32
C THR A 35 5.24 -8.06 14.17
N ILE A 36 4.81 -6.90 13.70
CA ILE A 36 4.08 -6.79 12.44
C ILE A 36 4.96 -7.55 11.45
N ALA A 37 4.45 -8.68 10.95
CA ALA A 37 5.11 -9.35 9.84
C ALA A 37 5.42 -8.25 8.84
N GLU A 38 6.69 -8.10 8.47
CA GLU A 38 7.05 -7.15 7.43
C GLU A 38 6.14 -7.48 6.26
N THR A 39 5.17 -6.60 6.05
CA THR A 39 4.28 -6.72 4.93
C THR A 39 5.16 -6.39 3.75
N TYR A 40 5.73 -7.42 3.12
CA TYR A 40 6.54 -7.24 1.93
C TYR A 40 5.70 -6.48 0.92
N GLY A 41 6.12 -5.26 0.60
CA GLY A 41 5.45 -4.45 -0.40
C GLY A 41 5.41 -5.22 -1.72
N THR A 42 4.30 -5.15 -2.40
CA THR A 42 4.17 -5.66 -3.76
C THR A 42 4.62 -4.57 -4.71
N PHE A 43 5.41 -4.92 -5.71
CA PHE A 43 5.73 -4.02 -6.82
C PHE A 43 5.02 -4.50 -8.08
N LYS A 44 4.34 -3.59 -8.76
CA LYS A 44 3.65 -3.85 -10.03
C LYS A 44 4.01 -2.78 -11.04
N SER A 45 4.36 -3.19 -12.25
CA SER A 45 4.65 -2.29 -13.35
C SER A 45 3.76 -2.62 -14.55
N GLN A 46 3.26 -1.59 -15.21
CA GLN A 46 2.40 -1.74 -16.38
C GLN A 46 2.78 -0.73 -17.47
N LYS A 47 2.82 -1.22 -18.71
CA LYS A 47 2.96 -0.38 -19.90
C LYS A 47 1.59 0.11 -20.36
N PHE A 48 1.53 1.36 -20.79
CA PHE A 48 0.34 2.02 -21.32
C PHE A 48 0.62 2.45 -22.76
N THR A 49 -0.28 2.11 -23.67
CA THR A 49 -0.19 2.44 -25.10
C THR A 49 -1.50 2.94 -25.68
N SER A 50 -2.57 3.02 -24.87
CA SER A 50 -3.90 3.39 -25.32
C SER A 50 -4.59 4.31 -24.32
N LEU A 51 -5.61 5.02 -24.80
CA LEU A 51 -6.50 5.82 -23.97
C LEU A 51 -7.29 4.93 -23.00
N GLY A 52 -7.66 5.50 -21.87
CA GLY A 52 -8.54 4.87 -20.90
C GLY A 52 -7.98 4.85 -19.49
N THR A 53 -8.76 4.26 -18.60
CA THR A 53 -8.44 4.11 -17.17
C THR A 53 -8.16 2.65 -16.85
N THR A 54 -7.08 2.41 -16.12
CA THR A 54 -6.66 1.08 -15.70
C THR A 54 -6.36 1.08 -14.21
N LYS A 55 -6.97 0.15 -13.47
CA LYS A 55 -6.63 -0.09 -12.08
C LYS A 55 -5.30 -0.84 -11.99
N ILE A 56 -4.35 -0.31 -11.21
CA ILE A 56 -3.02 -0.91 -11.07
C ILE A 56 -2.78 -1.52 -9.70
N ALA A 57 -3.47 -1.08 -8.67
CA ALA A 57 -3.50 -1.72 -7.36
C ALA A 57 -4.90 -1.67 -6.78
N GLU A 58 -5.38 -2.80 -6.31
CA GLU A 58 -6.70 -2.92 -5.69
C GLU A 58 -6.56 -3.44 -4.26
N PRO A 59 -7.37 -2.93 -3.32
CA PRO A 59 -7.42 -3.47 -1.98
C PRO A 59 -7.96 -4.90 -1.98
N GLU A 60 -7.73 -5.62 -0.90
CA GLU A 60 -8.33 -6.92 -0.67
C GLU A 60 -9.59 -6.73 0.18
N GLY A 61 -10.73 -7.14 -0.36
CA GLY A 61 -12.03 -6.93 0.30
C GLY A 61 -12.26 -5.46 0.65
N ASP A 62 -12.65 -5.22 1.89
CA ASP A 62 -12.89 -3.88 2.46
C ASP A 62 -11.61 -3.20 2.97
N GLY A 63 -10.45 -3.70 2.62
CA GLY A 63 -9.17 -3.14 3.04
C GLY A 63 -8.80 -1.84 2.34
N SER A 64 -7.54 -1.47 2.44
CA SER A 64 -6.98 -0.29 1.77
C SER A 64 -5.63 -0.60 1.12
N VAL A 65 -5.18 0.28 0.24
CA VAL A 65 -3.87 0.24 -0.41
C VAL A 65 -3.03 1.39 0.10
N GLY A 66 -1.78 1.14 0.48
CA GLY A 66 -0.78 2.16 0.78
C GLY A 66 0.33 2.14 -0.26
N LEU A 67 0.59 3.28 -0.89
CA LEU A 67 1.68 3.44 -1.86
C LEU A 67 3.00 3.67 -1.15
N THR A 68 4.01 2.90 -1.53
CA THR A 68 5.39 3.06 -1.02
C THR A 68 6.32 3.68 -2.05
N ASP A 69 6.09 3.40 -3.32
CA ASP A 69 6.94 3.87 -4.42
C ASP A 69 6.11 4.18 -5.66
N LEU A 70 6.58 5.14 -6.45
CA LEU A 70 6.02 5.49 -7.75
C LEU A 70 7.15 5.71 -8.74
N ILE A 71 7.13 4.97 -9.85
CA ILE A 71 8.08 5.10 -10.96
C ILE A 71 7.28 5.41 -12.22
N ILE A 72 7.62 6.49 -12.88
CA ILE A 72 6.89 6.96 -14.06
C ILE A 72 7.87 7.19 -15.20
N SER A 73 7.46 6.75 -16.39
CA SER A 73 8.17 7.03 -17.63
C SER A 73 7.17 7.15 -18.77
N PHE A 74 7.01 8.36 -19.30
CA PHE A 74 6.14 8.66 -20.43
C PHE A 74 6.86 9.48 -21.47
N GLU A 75 6.63 9.17 -22.75
CA GLU A 75 7.10 9.98 -23.87
C GLU A 75 6.38 11.34 -23.95
N LYS A 76 6.98 12.27 -24.66
CA LYS A 76 6.31 13.49 -25.08
C LYS A 76 5.20 13.15 -26.07
N LYS A 77 4.00 13.67 -25.84
CA LYS A 77 2.86 13.49 -26.76
C LYS A 77 1.92 14.68 -26.70
N ALA A 78 1.71 15.32 -27.82
CA ALA A 78 0.74 16.41 -27.91
C ALA A 78 -0.65 15.97 -27.50
N ALA A 79 -1.31 16.78 -26.69
CA ALA A 79 -2.64 16.56 -26.14
C ALA A 79 -2.80 15.35 -25.21
N ALA A 80 -1.71 14.65 -24.84
CA ALA A 80 -1.78 13.54 -23.90
C ALA A 80 -1.69 14.03 -22.45
N GLU A 81 -2.58 13.53 -21.63
CA GLU A 81 -2.62 13.78 -20.18
C GLU A 81 -2.60 12.45 -19.43
N VAL A 82 -1.90 12.41 -18.32
CA VAL A 82 -1.84 11.25 -17.43
C VAL A 82 -2.27 11.67 -16.03
N THR A 83 -3.22 10.91 -15.48
CA THR A 83 -3.67 11.07 -14.10
C THR A 83 -3.45 9.78 -13.34
N ILE A 84 -2.87 9.86 -12.15
CA ILE A 84 -2.77 8.76 -11.19
C ILE A 84 -3.51 9.18 -9.93
N GLN A 85 -4.46 8.38 -9.47
CA GLN A 85 -5.32 8.73 -8.35
C GLN A 85 -5.78 7.51 -7.55
N PHE A 86 -6.15 7.75 -6.30
CA PHE A 86 -7.02 6.84 -5.56
C PHE A 86 -8.46 7.06 -6.00
N ASN A 87 -9.23 5.98 -6.07
CA ASN A 87 -10.65 6.01 -6.45
C ASN A 87 -11.40 4.85 -5.78
N ASP A 88 -12.59 5.09 -5.26
CA ASP A 88 -13.49 4.05 -4.72
C ASP A 88 -14.80 3.92 -5.53
N GLY A 89 -14.88 4.61 -6.65
CA GLY A 89 -16.08 4.71 -7.48
C GLY A 89 -16.99 5.90 -7.15
N THR A 90 -16.74 6.58 -6.03
CA THR A 90 -17.51 7.76 -5.59
C THR A 90 -16.59 8.96 -5.35
N ASN A 91 -15.47 8.71 -4.66
CA ASN A 91 -14.49 9.72 -4.28
C ASN A 91 -13.16 9.46 -4.98
N THR A 92 -12.44 10.52 -5.28
CA THR A 92 -11.09 10.45 -5.87
C THR A 92 -10.13 11.35 -5.10
N GLU A 93 -8.87 10.94 -5.01
CA GLU A 93 -7.77 11.74 -4.50
C GLU A 93 -6.60 11.67 -5.47
N LEU A 94 -6.18 12.81 -5.97
CA LEU A 94 -5.09 12.92 -6.93
C LEU A 94 -3.76 12.57 -6.27
N ILE A 95 -3.04 11.61 -6.87
CA ILE A 95 -1.67 11.27 -6.51
C ILE A 95 -0.70 12.05 -7.40
N TRP A 96 -0.93 12.05 -8.70
CA TRP A 96 -0.07 12.70 -9.67
C TRP A 96 -0.81 13.00 -10.98
N PHE A 97 -0.46 14.13 -11.61
CA PHE A 97 -0.98 14.56 -12.91
C PHE A 97 0.13 15.16 -13.76
N ALA A 98 0.12 14.92 -15.05
CA ALA A 98 0.93 15.62 -16.02
C ALA A 98 0.23 15.78 -17.39
N ASP A 99 0.50 16.92 -18.01
CA ASP A 99 0.31 17.18 -19.42
C ASP A 99 1.65 16.94 -20.13
N LEU A 100 1.66 16.09 -21.15
CA LEU A 100 2.87 15.62 -21.82
C LEU A 100 3.16 16.34 -23.14
N GLN A 101 2.44 17.42 -23.43
CA GLN A 101 2.61 18.14 -24.71
C GLN A 101 3.98 18.78 -24.89
N ASP A 102 4.67 19.16 -23.82
CA ASP A 102 5.91 19.93 -23.91
C ASP A 102 7.17 19.07 -23.77
N ALA A 103 7.16 18.05 -22.92
CA ALA A 103 8.34 17.24 -22.63
C ALA A 103 7.99 15.81 -22.17
N PRO A 104 8.89 14.84 -22.40
CA PRO A 104 8.77 13.53 -21.77
C PRO A 104 8.98 13.67 -20.26
N ILE A 105 8.38 12.77 -19.49
CA ILE A 105 8.50 12.72 -18.02
C ILE A 105 9.05 11.36 -17.61
N SER A 106 10.08 11.37 -16.78
CA SER A 106 10.62 10.16 -16.17
C SER A 106 11.16 10.48 -14.78
N PHE A 107 10.61 9.79 -13.74
CA PHE A 107 11.12 9.91 -12.39
C PHE A 107 10.74 8.71 -11.54
N ALA A 108 11.41 8.57 -10.40
CA ALA A 108 11.08 7.63 -9.36
C ALA A 108 11.05 8.36 -8.01
N ILE A 109 10.03 8.07 -7.22
CA ILE A 109 9.88 8.61 -5.87
C ILE A 109 9.48 7.51 -4.90
N GLY A 110 10.16 7.48 -3.74
CA GLY A 110 9.75 6.69 -2.59
C GLY A 110 9.05 7.58 -1.57
N PHE A 111 7.91 7.12 -1.06
CA PHE A 111 7.22 7.80 0.02
C PHE A 111 7.84 7.39 1.36
N ARG A 112 8.06 8.35 2.25
CA ARG A 112 8.48 8.04 3.63
C ARG A 112 7.28 7.49 4.40
N GLY A 113 7.30 6.19 4.63
CA GLY A 113 6.12 5.45 5.04
C GLY A 113 5.30 5.07 3.81
N ASP A 114 4.01 5.03 3.95
CA ASP A 114 3.10 4.82 2.85
C ASP A 114 2.08 5.95 2.74
N TRP A 115 1.68 6.26 1.53
CA TRP A 115 0.53 7.11 1.28
C TRP A 115 -0.70 6.22 1.19
N GLN A 116 -1.43 6.13 2.28
CA GLN A 116 -2.56 5.22 2.40
C GLN A 116 -3.84 5.84 1.84
N GLY A 117 -4.48 5.13 0.92
CA GLY A 117 -5.85 5.39 0.52
C GLY A 117 -6.84 4.98 1.60
N TRP A 118 -8.08 5.41 1.47
CA TRP A 118 -9.16 5.01 2.37
C TRP A 118 -9.70 3.61 2.04
N GLN A 119 -10.62 3.13 2.83
CA GLN A 119 -11.26 1.82 2.67
C GLN A 119 -11.85 1.66 1.26
N SER A 120 -11.57 0.52 0.65
CA SER A 120 -12.01 0.13 -0.71
C SER A 120 -11.45 0.98 -1.86
N ALA A 121 -10.57 1.96 -1.60
CA ALA A 121 -9.94 2.73 -2.66
C ALA A 121 -8.86 1.92 -3.38
N TRP A 122 -8.92 1.90 -4.70
CA TRP A 122 -7.88 1.37 -5.57
C TRP A 122 -7.03 2.50 -6.14
N VAL A 123 -5.87 2.17 -6.70
CA VAL A 123 -5.06 3.11 -7.47
C VAL A 123 -5.28 2.85 -8.96
N GLU A 124 -5.56 3.91 -9.70
CA GLU A 124 -5.76 3.85 -11.14
C GLU A 124 -4.91 4.86 -11.89
N VAL A 125 -4.63 4.53 -13.14
CA VAL A 125 -3.97 5.40 -14.11
C VAL A 125 -4.93 5.67 -15.25
N THR A 126 -5.12 6.93 -15.58
CA THR A 126 -5.91 7.38 -16.71
C THR A 126 -5.04 8.06 -17.74
N ILE A 127 -5.11 7.60 -18.99
CA ILE A 127 -4.53 8.24 -20.16
C ILE A 127 -5.67 8.92 -20.91
N ALA A 128 -5.59 10.23 -21.09
CA ALA A 128 -6.59 11.05 -21.75
C ALA A 128 -5.97 11.88 -22.90
N GLY A 129 -6.82 12.45 -23.75
CA GLY A 129 -6.44 13.31 -24.85
C GLY A 129 -5.87 12.56 -26.05
N ALA A 130 -4.69 11.98 -25.93
CA ALA A 130 -4.05 11.20 -26.98
C ALA A 130 -3.39 9.92 -26.42
N ALA A 131 -3.38 8.87 -27.19
CA ALA A 131 -2.64 7.65 -26.85
C ALA A 131 -1.13 7.93 -26.88
N LEU A 132 -0.39 7.38 -25.89
CA LEU A 132 1.05 7.55 -25.79
C LEU A 132 1.71 6.27 -25.29
N ASP A 133 3.02 6.16 -25.50
CA ASP A 133 3.82 5.10 -24.93
C ASP A 133 4.40 5.54 -23.58
N GLY A 134 4.23 4.67 -22.57
CA GLY A 134 4.79 4.91 -21.27
C GLY A 134 4.53 3.77 -20.30
N SER A 135 5.04 3.92 -19.09
CA SER A 135 4.89 2.94 -18.03
C SER A 135 4.72 3.59 -16.66
N VAL A 136 3.98 2.92 -15.81
CA VAL A 136 3.87 3.24 -14.40
C VAL A 136 4.24 2.00 -13.60
N GLY A 137 5.16 2.15 -12.66
CA GLY A 137 5.49 1.18 -11.64
C GLY A 137 5.08 1.70 -10.28
N ILE A 138 4.43 0.88 -9.48
CA ILE A 138 4.07 1.20 -8.10
C ILE A 138 4.52 0.13 -7.14
N GLY A 139 5.12 0.55 -6.03
CA GLY A 139 5.24 -0.22 -4.82
C GLY A 139 4.04 0.05 -3.92
N PHE A 140 3.46 -0.98 -3.36
CA PHE A 140 2.31 -0.82 -2.47
C PHE A 140 2.19 -1.95 -1.45
N VAL A 141 1.49 -1.67 -0.38
CA VAL A 141 1.09 -2.63 0.64
C VAL A 141 -0.43 -2.68 0.71
N LYS A 142 -0.98 -3.83 1.04
CA LYS A 142 -2.42 -3.99 1.27
C LYS A 142 -2.67 -4.12 2.76
N TYR A 143 -3.59 -3.32 3.25
CA TYR A 143 -4.09 -3.38 4.62
C TYR A 143 -5.45 -4.04 4.63
N LEU A 144 -5.60 -5.07 5.44
CA LEU A 144 -6.91 -5.63 5.73
C LEU A 144 -7.68 -4.66 6.62
N LYS A 145 -9.00 -4.65 6.50
CA LYS A 145 -9.84 -3.94 7.46
C LYS A 145 -9.55 -4.52 8.84
N SER A 146 -9.10 -3.68 9.76
CA SER A 146 -9.04 -4.08 11.16
C SER A 146 -10.48 -4.34 11.61
N GLU A 147 -10.78 -5.59 11.97
CA GLU A 147 -11.96 -5.85 12.76
C GLU A 147 -11.79 -5.01 14.03
N SER A 148 -12.66 -4.04 14.21
CA SER A 148 -12.73 -3.39 15.50
C SER A 148 -13.06 -4.50 16.48
N LEU A 149 -12.11 -4.85 17.34
CA LEU A 149 -12.41 -5.58 18.55
C LEU A 149 -13.43 -4.70 19.28
N GLY A 150 -14.72 -5.03 19.10
CA GLY A 150 -15.77 -4.30 19.78
C GLY A 150 -15.55 -4.47 21.27
N TYR A 151 -14.98 -3.45 21.89
CA TYR A 151 -15.17 -3.26 23.31
C TYR A 151 -16.66 -2.89 23.43
N ASN A 152 -17.48 -3.86 23.72
CA ASN A 152 -18.78 -3.60 24.29
C ASN A 152 -18.51 -3.03 25.69
N ASP A 153 -18.71 -1.76 25.82
CA ASP A 153 -18.82 -1.10 27.11
C ASP A 153 -20.02 -1.68 27.91
#